data_0950190f2a0df2a4b7fc24dabd5e4851
#
_entry.id   0950190f2a0df2a4b7fc24dabd5e4851
#
_cell.length_a   1.000
_cell.length_b   1.000
_cell.length_c   1.000
_cell.angle_alpha   90.00
_cell.angle_beta   90.00
_cell.angle_gamma   90.00
#
_symmetry.space_group_name_H-M   'P 1'
#
loop_
_entity.id
_entity.type
_entity.pdbx_description
1 polymer ?
#
loop_
_entity_poly.entity_id
_entity_poly.type
_entity_poly.pdbx_seq_one_letter_code
_entity_poly.pdbx_strand_id
1 'polypeptide(L)'
;RQRQMCIRDSKKPAIILDIDETVLDNTPFQARTIIKGLSYPTGWVDWANEGQAAAVAGVSDFLEYADKKGVKVFYVTNRIHILEKATKKNLIELGLPFDNDIDVLLMKEENGWTSDKTSRRELIAKDYRILLMVGDQLTDFISSEEAYVHHVERKKIASKYSDMWGKKWFVITNPMYGRWEYSIYDNESPESEEAA
;
A
#
# COMPACT_ATOMS: atom_id res chain seq x y z
N ARG A 1 -27.13 3.69 -23.76
CA ARG A 1 -25.69 4.04 -23.66
C ARG A 1 -25.47 5.33 -22.84
N GLN A 2 -26.27 6.39 -23.01
CA GLN A 2 -26.15 7.64 -22.21
C GLN A 2 -26.43 7.45 -20.72
N ARG A 3 -27.42 6.63 -20.31
CA ARG A 3 -27.71 6.36 -18.87
C ARG A 3 -26.59 5.63 -18.15
N GLN A 4 -25.89 4.73 -18.80
CA GLN A 4 -24.71 4.04 -18.20
C GLN A 4 -23.49 4.97 -18.09
N MET A 5 -23.33 5.92 -19.01
CA MET A 5 -22.29 6.94 -18.92
C MET A 5 -22.54 7.89 -17.75
N CYS A 6 -23.78 8.36 -17.55
CA CYS A 6 -24.15 9.23 -16.41
C CYS A 6 -23.94 8.56 -15.03
N ILE A 7 -24.15 7.26 -14.91
CA ILE A 7 -23.95 6.54 -13.64
C ILE A 7 -22.43 6.37 -13.35
N ARG A 8 -21.60 6.18 -14.37
CA ARG A 8 -20.13 6.13 -14.21
C ARG A 8 -19.53 7.47 -13.79
N ASP A 9 -20.12 8.58 -14.23
CA ASP A 9 -19.66 9.94 -13.87
C ASP A 9 -20.21 10.42 -12.51
N SER A 10 -21.13 9.70 -11.90
CA SER A 10 -21.75 10.11 -10.61
C SER A 10 -20.91 9.75 -9.38
N LYS A 11 -20.00 8.76 -9.46
CA LYS A 11 -19.15 8.39 -8.33
C LYS A 11 -18.08 9.42 -8.07
N LYS A 12 -17.91 9.80 -6.81
CA LYS A 12 -16.85 10.71 -6.37
C LYS A 12 -15.47 10.14 -6.72
N PRO A 13 -14.53 10.97 -7.18
CA PRO A 13 -13.18 10.51 -7.50
C PRO A 13 -12.42 10.14 -6.24
N ALA A 14 -11.61 9.08 -6.32
CA ALA A 14 -10.73 8.66 -5.24
C ALA A 14 -9.40 8.11 -5.78
N ILE A 15 -8.41 8.11 -4.91
CA ILE A 15 -7.13 7.44 -5.09
C ILE A 15 -6.91 6.46 -3.94
N ILE A 16 -6.17 5.39 -4.22
CA ILE A 16 -5.80 4.37 -3.22
C ILE A 16 -4.28 4.35 -3.12
N LEU A 17 -3.77 4.43 -1.89
CA LEU A 17 -2.34 4.30 -1.61
C LEU A 17 -2.10 3.19 -0.59
N ASP A 18 -1.02 2.44 -0.77
CA ASP A 18 -0.41 1.72 0.33
C ASP A 18 0.24 2.69 1.32
N ILE A 19 0.67 2.22 2.49
CA ILE A 19 1.29 3.07 3.51
C ILE A 19 2.81 2.87 3.55
N ASP A 20 3.28 1.65 3.81
CA ASP A 20 4.69 1.39 4.12
C ASP A 20 5.54 1.47 2.85
N GLU A 21 6.58 2.32 2.85
CA GLU A 21 7.44 2.66 1.71
C GLU A 21 6.70 3.29 0.52
N THR A 22 5.42 3.63 0.74
CA THR A 22 4.61 4.36 -0.25
C THR A 22 4.23 5.75 0.26
N VAL A 23 3.64 5.83 1.45
CA VAL A 23 3.27 7.09 2.13
C VAL A 23 4.21 7.38 3.29
N LEU A 24 4.58 6.37 4.07
CA LEU A 24 5.46 6.45 5.23
C LEU A 24 6.79 5.77 4.96
N ASP A 25 7.87 6.48 5.28
CA ASP A 25 9.25 5.99 5.17
C ASP A 25 9.68 5.26 6.45
N ASN A 26 9.88 3.95 6.34
CA ASN A 26 10.35 3.10 7.43
C ASN A 26 11.87 2.85 7.39
N THR A 27 12.63 3.61 6.62
CA THR A 27 14.11 3.54 6.60
C THR A 27 14.73 3.57 8.01
N PRO A 28 14.23 4.38 8.99
CA PRO A 28 14.77 4.35 10.34
C PRO A 28 14.55 3.00 11.05
N PHE A 29 13.45 2.30 10.80
CA PHE A 29 13.25 0.94 11.30
C PHE A 29 14.26 -0.02 10.69
N GLN A 30 14.46 0.02 9.39
CA GLN A 30 15.45 -0.83 8.68
C GLN A 30 16.86 -0.59 9.23
N ALA A 31 17.25 0.67 9.43
CA ALA A 31 18.54 1.00 10.05
C ALA A 31 18.68 0.41 11.46
N ARG A 32 17.61 0.48 12.29
CA ARG A 32 17.62 -0.11 13.65
C ARG A 32 17.79 -1.63 13.62
N THR A 33 17.14 -2.33 12.67
CA THR A 33 17.26 -3.79 12.56
C THR A 33 18.66 -4.19 12.14
N ILE A 34 19.26 -3.51 11.16
CA ILE A 34 20.64 -3.75 10.71
C ILE A 34 21.63 -3.55 11.86
N ILE A 35 21.55 -2.43 12.57
CA ILE A 35 22.48 -2.13 13.69
C ILE A 35 22.38 -3.17 14.80
N LYS A 36 21.18 -3.72 15.05
CA LYS A 36 20.93 -4.69 16.12
C LYS A 36 21.11 -6.15 15.68
N GLY A 37 21.40 -6.43 14.40
CA GLY A 37 21.44 -7.78 13.85
C GLY A 37 20.07 -8.47 13.94
N LEU A 38 18.99 -7.73 13.73
CA LEU A 38 17.61 -8.23 13.77
C LEU A 38 17.01 -8.18 12.37
N SER A 39 15.93 -8.93 12.17
CA SER A 39 15.14 -8.92 10.94
C SER A 39 13.66 -8.74 11.25
N TYR A 40 12.90 -8.25 10.28
CA TYR A 40 11.44 -8.22 10.34
C TYR A 40 10.89 -9.65 10.66
N PRO A 41 9.89 -9.80 11.54
CA PRO A 41 9.04 -8.75 12.14
C PRO A 41 9.52 -8.21 13.49
N THR A 42 10.73 -8.55 13.96
CA THR A 42 11.20 -8.16 15.29
C THR A 42 11.28 -6.64 15.46
N GLY A 43 10.56 -6.09 16.43
CA GLY A 43 10.51 -4.67 16.72
C GLY A 43 9.60 -3.84 15.80
N TRP A 44 8.93 -4.46 14.83
CA TRP A 44 8.04 -3.76 13.90
C TRP A 44 6.85 -3.09 14.61
N VAL A 45 6.19 -3.82 15.51
CA VAL A 45 5.03 -3.28 16.25
C VAL A 45 5.44 -2.09 17.11
N ASP A 46 6.60 -2.17 17.77
CA ASP A 46 7.13 -1.07 18.58
C ASP A 46 7.41 0.16 17.73
N TRP A 47 8.10 -0.01 16.59
CA TRP A 47 8.35 1.07 15.63
C TRP A 47 7.06 1.73 15.15
N ALA A 48 6.11 0.94 14.69
CA ALA A 48 4.84 1.47 14.17
C ALA A 48 4.04 2.21 15.25
N ASN A 49 4.11 1.75 16.52
CA ASN A 49 3.48 2.42 17.66
C ASN A 49 4.15 3.75 18.04
N GLU A 50 5.43 3.98 17.71
CA GLU A 50 6.06 5.28 17.90
C GLU A 50 5.32 6.38 17.08
N GLY A 51 4.77 6.03 15.92
CA GLY A 51 4.03 6.94 15.06
C GLY A 51 4.90 8.10 14.57
N GLN A 52 6.18 7.84 14.26
CA GLN A 52 7.20 8.85 13.94
C GLN A 52 7.78 8.70 12.54
N ALA A 53 7.23 7.81 11.71
CA ALA A 53 7.67 7.66 10.34
C ALA A 53 7.46 8.98 9.58
N ALA A 54 8.47 9.41 8.83
CA ALA A 54 8.36 10.57 7.95
C ALA A 54 7.50 10.23 6.72
N ALA A 55 6.99 11.24 6.05
CA ALA A 55 6.37 11.04 4.74
C ALA A 55 7.44 10.74 3.67
N VAL A 56 7.16 9.82 2.78
CA VAL A 56 7.98 9.60 1.57
C VAL A 56 8.04 10.90 0.76
N ALA A 57 9.20 11.21 0.19
CA ALA A 57 9.43 12.45 -0.53
C ALA A 57 8.37 12.69 -1.63
N GLY A 58 7.76 13.87 -1.61
CA GLY A 58 6.73 14.30 -2.56
C GLY A 58 5.31 13.82 -2.26
N VAL A 59 5.11 12.90 -1.32
CA VAL A 59 3.78 12.39 -0.97
C VAL A 59 2.88 13.48 -0.39
N SER A 60 3.40 14.32 0.50
CA SER A 60 2.59 15.37 1.14
C SER A 60 2.03 16.34 0.10
N ASP A 61 2.86 16.84 -0.81
CA ASP A 61 2.45 17.76 -1.88
C ASP A 61 1.42 17.10 -2.82
N PHE A 62 1.64 15.84 -3.15
CA PHE A 62 0.74 15.07 -4.01
C PHE A 62 -0.64 14.88 -3.38
N LEU A 63 -0.69 14.47 -2.11
CA LEU A 63 -1.93 14.21 -1.39
C LEU A 63 -2.70 15.51 -1.10
N GLU A 64 -1.98 16.59 -0.73
CA GLU A 64 -2.58 17.92 -0.59
C GLU A 64 -3.20 18.40 -1.91
N TYR A 65 -2.50 18.18 -3.02
CA TYR A 65 -3.04 18.51 -4.35
C TYR A 65 -4.29 17.71 -4.67
N ALA A 66 -4.31 16.40 -4.40
CA ALA A 66 -5.46 15.53 -4.62
C ALA A 66 -6.67 16.00 -3.80
N ASP A 67 -6.48 16.28 -2.52
CA ASP A 67 -7.52 16.74 -1.61
C ASP A 67 -8.10 18.09 -2.06
N LYS A 68 -7.26 19.07 -2.40
CA LYS A 68 -7.68 20.37 -2.98
C LYS A 68 -8.48 20.23 -4.27
N LYS A 69 -8.33 19.13 -5.00
CA LYS A 69 -9.14 18.80 -6.19
C LYS A 69 -10.42 18.02 -5.88
N GLY A 70 -10.72 17.79 -4.61
CA GLY A 70 -11.89 17.02 -4.18
C GLY A 70 -11.76 15.52 -4.46
N VAL A 71 -10.53 15.01 -4.58
CA VAL A 71 -10.25 13.59 -4.75
C VAL A 71 -10.06 12.96 -3.37
N LYS A 72 -10.90 11.97 -3.04
CA LYS A 72 -10.80 11.26 -1.76
C LYS A 72 -9.55 10.39 -1.73
N VAL A 73 -8.82 10.44 -0.63
CA VAL A 73 -7.64 9.61 -0.38
C VAL A 73 -8.03 8.43 0.48
N PHE A 74 -7.71 7.21 0.05
CA PHE A 74 -7.84 5.98 0.82
C PHE A 74 -6.46 5.35 1.02
N TYR A 75 -6.22 4.89 2.25
CA TYR A 75 -5.02 4.16 2.64
C TYR A 75 -5.39 2.68 2.81
N VAL A 76 -4.79 1.79 2.03
CA VAL A 76 -5.03 0.34 2.09
C VAL A 76 -3.72 -0.35 2.43
N THR A 77 -3.55 -0.73 3.69
CA THR A 77 -2.28 -1.20 4.24
C THR A 77 -2.34 -2.61 4.81
N ASN A 78 -1.21 -3.30 4.84
CA ASN A 78 -1.03 -4.55 5.55
C ASN A 78 -0.51 -4.38 6.99
N ARG A 79 -0.46 -3.14 7.50
CA ARG A 79 -0.39 -2.93 8.95
C ARG A 79 -1.61 -3.59 9.59
N ILE A 80 -1.38 -4.31 10.68
CA ILE A 80 -2.46 -5.00 11.42
C ILE A 80 -3.30 -3.99 12.20
N HIS A 81 -4.58 -4.29 12.36
CA HIS A 81 -5.58 -3.37 12.92
C HIS A 81 -5.21 -2.81 14.32
N ILE A 82 -4.49 -3.58 15.15
CA ILE A 82 -4.03 -3.09 16.46
C ILE A 82 -3.16 -1.82 16.37
N LEU A 83 -2.56 -1.55 15.20
CA LEU A 83 -1.73 -0.37 14.93
C LEU A 83 -2.52 0.83 14.40
N GLU A 84 -3.84 0.73 14.28
CA GLU A 84 -4.70 1.77 13.69
C GLU A 84 -4.49 3.13 14.35
N LYS A 85 -4.58 3.19 15.67
CA LYS A 85 -4.45 4.45 16.43
C LYS A 85 -3.11 5.14 16.18
N ALA A 86 -2.02 4.39 16.17
CA ALA A 86 -0.69 4.93 15.95
C ALA A 86 -0.49 5.37 14.49
N THR A 87 -0.98 4.56 13.54
CA THR A 87 -0.92 4.88 12.11
C THR A 87 -1.74 6.13 11.79
N LYS A 88 -2.98 6.21 12.26
CA LYS A 88 -3.84 7.40 12.11
C LYS A 88 -3.18 8.64 12.69
N LYS A 89 -2.63 8.55 13.92
CA LYS A 89 -1.89 9.65 14.55
C LYS A 89 -0.75 10.12 13.65
N ASN A 90 0.07 9.21 13.15
CA ASN A 90 1.22 9.56 12.31
C ASN A 90 0.78 10.29 11.02
N LEU A 91 -0.25 9.78 10.33
CA LEU A 91 -0.79 10.42 9.12
C LEU A 91 -1.30 11.85 9.40
N ILE A 92 -2.04 12.04 10.49
CA ILE A 92 -2.59 13.34 10.88
C ILE A 92 -1.47 14.32 11.28
N GLU A 93 -0.48 13.88 12.05
CA GLU A 93 0.65 14.73 12.48
C GLU A 93 1.52 15.18 11.30
N LEU A 94 1.56 14.40 10.23
CA LEU A 94 2.19 14.79 8.95
C LEU A 94 1.33 15.73 8.09
N GLY A 95 0.11 16.06 8.54
CA GLY A 95 -0.83 16.89 7.80
C GLY A 95 -1.41 16.22 6.55
N LEU A 96 -1.34 14.89 6.47
CA LEU A 96 -1.88 14.15 5.33
C LEU A 96 -3.42 14.09 5.39
N PRO A 97 -4.12 14.09 4.25
CA PRO A 97 -5.58 14.05 4.20
C PRO A 97 -6.13 12.83 4.95
N PHE A 98 -7.00 13.08 5.92
CA PHE A 98 -7.67 12.06 6.70
C PHE A 98 -9.13 12.44 6.94
N ASP A 99 -10.04 11.54 6.63
CA ASP A 99 -11.47 11.75 6.89
C ASP A 99 -11.86 11.04 8.19
N ASN A 100 -12.62 11.72 9.06
CA ASN A 100 -13.11 11.14 10.30
C ASN A 100 -14.56 10.63 10.18
N ASP A 101 -15.28 11.02 9.12
CA ASP A 101 -16.65 10.63 8.88
C ASP A 101 -16.76 9.38 7.98
N ILE A 102 -15.68 9.06 7.29
CA ILE A 102 -15.55 7.90 6.39
C ILE A 102 -14.30 7.13 6.79
N ASP A 103 -14.42 5.82 6.88
CA ASP A 103 -13.25 4.97 7.05
C ASP A 103 -12.37 5.00 5.79
N VAL A 104 -11.24 5.71 5.91
CA VAL A 104 -10.25 5.87 4.83
C VAL A 104 -8.97 5.08 5.08
N LEU A 105 -8.86 4.38 6.22
CA LEU A 105 -7.69 3.61 6.63
C LEU A 105 -8.07 2.13 6.77
N LEU A 106 -8.00 1.38 5.67
CA LEU A 106 -8.40 -0.03 5.61
C LEU A 106 -7.18 -0.92 5.91
N MET A 107 -7.20 -1.56 7.07
CA MET A 107 -6.05 -2.30 7.62
C MET A 107 -6.22 -3.82 7.49
N LYS A 108 -5.11 -4.54 7.56
CA LYS A 108 -5.13 -6.00 7.70
C LYS A 108 -5.73 -6.39 9.06
N GLU A 109 -6.45 -7.51 9.09
CA GLU A 109 -7.16 -8.08 10.25
C GLU A 109 -8.41 -7.31 10.68
N GLU A 110 -8.62 -6.10 10.20
CA GLU A 110 -9.88 -5.42 10.30
C GLU A 110 -10.95 -6.14 9.47
N ASN A 111 -12.16 -6.29 9.99
CA ASN A 111 -13.27 -6.98 9.29
C ASN A 111 -12.90 -8.38 8.71
N GLY A 112 -11.90 -9.05 9.26
CA GLY A 112 -11.40 -10.34 8.78
C GLY A 112 -10.54 -10.26 7.50
N TRP A 113 -10.10 -9.09 7.11
CA TRP A 113 -9.24 -8.91 5.93
C TRP A 113 -7.85 -9.54 6.12
N THR A 114 -7.38 -10.21 5.09
CA THR A 114 -6.05 -10.81 5.03
C THR A 114 -5.01 -9.83 4.45
N SER A 115 -3.83 -10.32 4.12
CA SER A 115 -2.82 -9.55 3.39
C SER A 115 -3.20 -9.25 1.94
N ASP A 116 -4.17 -9.98 1.36
CA ASP A 116 -4.73 -9.63 0.04
C ASP A 116 -5.56 -8.34 0.15
N LYS A 117 -5.22 -7.37 -0.69
CA LYS A 117 -5.86 -6.05 -0.67
C LYS A 117 -7.08 -5.95 -1.60
N THR A 118 -7.40 -7.01 -2.35
CA THR A 118 -8.44 -6.98 -3.40
C THR A 118 -9.80 -6.60 -2.85
N SER A 119 -10.27 -7.26 -1.78
CA SER A 119 -11.57 -6.98 -1.19
C SER A 119 -11.70 -5.55 -0.66
N ARG A 120 -10.62 -4.98 -0.10
CA ARG A 120 -10.58 -3.59 0.37
C ARG A 120 -10.67 -2.61 -0.80
N ARG A 121 -9.94 -2.86 -1.91
CA ARG A 121 -10.04 -2.05 -3.14
C ARG A 121 -11.43 -2.12 -3.77
N GLU A 122 -12.03 -3.31 -3.81
CA GLU A 122 -13.38 -3.52 -4.31
C GLU A 122 -14.44 -2.81 -3.45
N LEU A 123 -14.27 -2.81 -2.13
CA LEU A 123 -15.13 -2.07 -1.21
C LEU A 123 -15.13 -0.59 -1.56
N ILE A 124 -13.97 0.03 -1.71
CA ILE A 124 -13.84 1.45 -2.11
C ILE A 124 -14.48 1.68 -3.49
N ALA A 125 -14.25 0.77 -4.44
CA ALA A 125 -14.75 0.90 -5.81
C ALA A 125 -16.28 0.79 -5.93
N LYS A 126 -17.00 0.31 -4.89
CA LYS A 126 -18.46 0.33 -4.87
C LYS A 126 -19.01 1.75 -4.89
N ASP A 127 -18.40 2.66 -4.14
CA ASP A 127 -18.91 4.01 -3.92
C ASP A 127 -18.08 5.10 -4.62
N TYR A 128 -16.82 4.80 -4.95
CA TYR A 128 -15.88 5.74 -5.54
C TYR A 128 -15.37 5.29 -6.91
N ARG A 129 -15.04 6.27 -7.75
CA ARG A 129 -14.35 6.07 -9.02
C ARG A 129 -12.84 6.19 -8.77
N ILE A 130 -12.15 5.05 -8.77
CA ILE A 130 -10.70 5.03 -8.55
C ILE A 130 -9.98 5.61 -9.76
N LEU A 131 -9.26 6.71 -9.53
CA LEU A 131 -8.48 7.41 -10.55
C LEU A 131 -7.13 6.76 -10.75
N LEU A 132 -6.43 6.49 -9.64
CA LEU A 132 -5.12 5.85 -9.64
C LEU A 132 -4.89 5.09 -8.33
N MET A 133 -3.91 4.19 -8.37
CA MET A 133 -3.38 3.46 -7.22
C MET A 133 -1.88 3.65 -7.14
N VAL A 134 -1.35 3.77 -5.93
CA VAL A 134 0.08 3.91 -5.65
C VAL A 134 0.49 2.87 -4.61
N GLY A 135 1.58 2.19 -4.82
CA GLY A 135 2.11 1.18 -3.90
C GLY A 135 3.53 0.78 -4.27
N ASP A 136 4.19 0.04 -3.42
CA ASP A 136 5.55 -0.46 -3.62
C ASP A 136 5.59 -1.94 -4.02
N GLN A 137 4.46 -2.66 -3.83
CA GLN A 137 4.35 -4.08 -4.11
C GLN A 137 3.33 -4.36 -5.24
N LEU A 138 3.56 -5.43 -6.00
CA LEU A 138 2.62 -5.86 -7.04
C LEU A 138 1.22 -6.16 -6.47
N THR A 139 1.15 -6.65 -5.22
CA THR A 139 -0.09 -6.93 -4.50
C THR A 139 -0.92 -5.68 -4.15
N ASP A 140 -0.37 -4.49 -4.30
CA ASP A 140 -1.13 -3.25 -4.14
C ASP A 140 -2.11 -3.04 -5.30
N PHE A 141 -1.82 -3.66 -6.45
CA PHE A 141 -2.55 -3.48 -7.70
C PHE A 141 -3.39 -4.68 -8.11
N ILE A 142 -2.89 -5.90 -7.87
CA ILE A 142 -3.53 -7.17 -8.24
C ILE A 142 -3.75 -8.05 -7.01
N SER A 143 -4.39 -9.22 -7.18
CA SER A 143 -4.59 -10.16 -6.08
C SER A 143 -3.27 -10.84 -5.66
N SER A 144 -3.23 -11.31 -4.41
CA SER A 144 -2.09 -12.09 -3.92
C SER A 144 -1.92 -13.39 -4.69
N GLU A 145 -3.02 -14.04 -5.09
CA GLU A 145 -3.01 -15.26 -5.90
C GLU A 145 -2.28 -15.04 -7.23
N GLU A 146 -2.55 -13.92 -7.90
CA GLU A 146 -1.89 -13.59 -9.17
C GLU A 146 -0.44 -13.10 -8.98
N ALA A 147 -0.14 -12.42 -7.87
CA ALA A 147 1.16 -11.80 -7.62
C ALA A 147 2.22 -12.76 -7.08
N TYR A 148 1.82 -13.83 -6.36
CA TYR A 148 2.74 -14.74 -5.67
C TYR A 148 3.20 -15.86 -6.59
N VAL A 149 4.02 -15.49 -7.56
CA VAL A 149 4.57 -16.40 -8.56
C VAL A 149 6.08 -16.20 -8.66
N HIS A 150 6.78 -17.19 -9.25
CA HIS A 150 8.21 -17.12 -9.52
C HIS A 150 8.58 -15.85 -10.31
N HIS A 151 9.79 -15.33 -10.11
CA HIS A 151 10.24 -14.05 -10.67
C HIS A 151 10.09 -13.94 -12.20
N VAL A 152 10.24 -15.05 -12.94
CA VAL A 152 10.05 -15.07 -14.40
C VAL A 152 8.58 -14.77 -14.77
N GLU A 153 7.64 -15.39 -14.03
CA GLU A 153 6.20 -15.16 -14.26
C GLU A 153 5.79 -13.75 -13.82
N ARG A 154 6.40 -13.19 -12.76
CA ARG A 154 6.13 -11.81 -12.34
C ARG A 154 6.37 -10.81 -13.48
N LYS A 155 7.41 -11.00 -14.29
CA LYS A 155 7.67 -10.15 -15.47
C LYS A 155 6.54 -10.24 -16.50
N LYS A 156 6.00 -11.45 -16.73
CA LYS A 156 4.87 -11.64 -17.65
C LYS A 156 3.62 -10.96 -17.13
N ILE A 157 3.34 -11.11 -15.83
CA ILE A 157 2.19 -10.45 -15.18
C ILE A 157 2.34 -8.93 -15.23
N ALA A 158 3.49 -8.38 -14.90
CA ALA A 158 3.73 -6.95 -15.04
C ALA A 158 3.49 -6.47 -16.49
N SER A 159 3.94 -7.23 -17.49
CA SER A 159 3.70 -6.94 -18.90
C SER A 159 2.23 -7.03 -19.31
N LYS A 160 1.46 -7.96 -18.74
CA LYS A 160 0.00 -8.08 -18.94
C LYS A 160 -0.74 -6.80 -18.61
N TYR A 161 -0.25 -6.05 -17.62
CA TYR A 161 -0.84 -4.80 -17.15
C TYR A 161 -0.11 -3.54 -17.68
N SER A 162 0.65 -3.66 -18.78
CA SER A 162 1.43 -2.56 -19.36
C SER A 162 0.63 -1.27 -19.62
N ASP A 163 -0.67 -1.39 -19.92
CA ASP A 163 -1.55 -0.24 -20.12
C ASP A 163 -1.95 0.49 -18.84
N MET A 164 -1.69 -0.11 -17.67
CA MET A 164 -2.00 0.49 -16.37
C MET A 164 -0.82 1.26 -15.80
N TRP A 165 0.42 0.79 -15.99
CA TRP A 165 1.62 1.38 -15.43
C TRP A 165 1.86 2.80 -15.93
N GLY A 166 2.12 3.72 -15.01
CA GLY A 166 2.34 5.13 -15.31
C GLY A 166 1.11 5.92 -15.74
N LYS A 167 -0.07 5.27 -15.81
CA LYS A 167 -1.35 5.91 -16.14
C LYS A 167 -2.34 5.88 -14.99
N LYS A 168 -2.53 4.69 -14.41
CA LYS A 168 -3.44 4.46 -13.28
C LYS A 168 -2.75 3.77 -12.10
N TRP A 169 -1.67 3.07 -12.35
CA TRP A 169 -0.87 2.37 -11.36
C TRP A 169 0.53 2.94 -11.32
N PHE A 170 0.96 3.36 -10.12
CA PHE A 170 2.25 3.99 -9.90
C PHE A 170 3.00 3.23 -8.84
N VAL A 171 4.14 2.63 -9.23
CA VAL A 171 5.00 1.87 -8.32
C VAL A 171 6.05 2.80 -7.73
N ILE A 172 6.14 2.81 -6.40
CA ILE A 172 7.25 3.41 -5.65
C ILE A 172 8.30 2.33 -5.45
N THR A 173 9.56 2.65 -5.67
CA THR A 173 10.63 1.65 -5.56
C THR A 173 10.91 1.34 -4.08
N ASN A 174 10.79 0.07 -3.72
CA ASN A 174 11.25 -0.46 -2.42
C ASN A 174 12.30 -1.56 -2.66
N PRO A 175 13.60 -1.24 -2.54
CA PRO A 175 14.68 -2.22 -2.70
C PRO A 175 15.01 -2.98 -1.41
N MET A 176 14.43 -2.59 -0.26
CA MET A 176 14.81 -3.12 1.05
C MET A 176 14.15 -4.44 1.39
N TYR A 177 12.90 -4.61 1.02
CA TYR A 177 12.12 -5.83 1.28
C TYR A 177 10.88 -5.89 0.38
N GLY A 178 10.26 -7.06 0.33
CA GLY A 178 8.99 -7.25 -0.37
C GLY A 178 8.82 -8.65 -0.95
N ARG A 179 7.64 -8.90 -1.49
CA ARG A 179 7.35 -10.19 -2.13
C ARG A 179 8.17 -10.47 -3.40
N TRP A 180 8.83 -9.46 -3.94
CA TRP A 180 9.81 -9.67 -5.02
C TRP A 180 10.98 -10.54 -4.56
N GLU A 181 11.41 -10.42 -3.32
CA GLU A 181 12.46 -11.22 -2.71
C GLU A 181 12.06 -12.70 -2.66
N TYR A 182 10.90 -13.01 -2.08
CA TYR A 182 10.38 -14.38 -2.02
C TYR A 182 10.22 -15.02 -3.40
N SER A 183 9.94 -14.25 -4.44
CA SER A 183 9.82 -14.78 -5.80
C SER A 183 11.14 -15.29 -6.38
N ILE A 184 12.29 -14.92 -5.80
CA ILE A 184 13.62 -15.42 -6.15
C ILE A 184 13.82 -16.84 -5.57
N TYR A 185 13.18 -17.12 -4.44
CA TYR A 185 13.25 -18.40 -3.72
C TYR A 185 11.97 -19.25 -3.94
N ASP A 186 11.38 -19.20 -5.13
CA ASP A 186 10.14 -19.94 -5.48
C ASP A 186 8.97 -19.69 -4.52
N ASN A 187 8.92 -18.53 -3.87
CA ASN A 187 7.98 -18.11 -2.84
C ASN A 187 8.09 -18.90 -1.51
N GLU A 188 9.17 -19.61 -1.31
CA GLU A 188 9.54 -20.21 -0.02
C GLU A 188 10.47 -19.26 0.74
N SER A 189 10.43 -19.30 2.06
CA SER A 189 11.44 -18.60 2.86
C SER A 189 12.74 -19.40 2.81
N PRO A 190 13.90 -18.76 2.66
CA PRO A 190 15.16 -19.48 2.78
C PRO A 190 15.26 -20.13 4.16
N GLU A 191 15.69 -21.40 4.22
CA GLU A 191 15.79 -22.16 5.48
C GLU A 191 16.90 -21.63 6.41
N SER A 192 17.85 -20.87 5.85
CA SER A 192 18.94 -20.21 6.60
C SER A 192 19.44 -18.96 5.87
N GLU A 193 20.15 -18.08 6.61
CA GLU A 193 20.84 -16.92 6.01
C GLU A 193 21.88 -17.33 4.95
N GLU A 194 22.42 -18.54 5.03
CA GLU A 194 23.36 -19.09 4.04
C GLU A 194 22.70 -19.48 2.71
N ALA A 195 21.39 -19.71 2.71
CA ALA A 195 20.61 -20.03 1.52
C ALA A 195 20.05 -18.78 0.81
N ALA A 196 20.15 -17.61 1.43
CA ALA A 196 19.72 -16.33 0.89
C ALA A 196 20.88 -15.59 0.24
#